data_d6edb677c02fae109bbc016614417819
#
_entry.id   d6edb677c02fae109bbc016614417819
#
_cell.length_a   1.000
_cell.length_b   1.000
_cell.length_c   1.000
_cell.angle_alpha   90.00
_cell.angle_beta   90.00
_cell.angle_gamma   90.00
#
_symmetry.space_group_name_H-M   'P 1'
#
loop_
_entity.id
_entity.type
_entity.pdbx_description
1 polymer ?
#
loop_
_entity_poly.entity_id
_entity_poly.type
_entity_poly.pdbx_seq_one_letter_code
_entity_poly.pdbx_strand_id
1 'polypeptide(L)'
;MMERAPQPVREMLALLRESGHTPYLVGGCVRDLLRGAEPDDYDMTSDARPEEVMALFGADAHPTGLMHGTVTLVRGGFAVEHTTERCDGAYRDSRHPESVRFTSSIEEDLARRDFTVNAIALSPEGTLVDPFGGREDLRSGVLRCVGDPARRFAEDALRILRLLRFASVLGFSVEENTARAARERRDGLRAIAHERVYAELNKLLCGEHAAAVLLEYPDILGVVLPEILPCVGFDQRNPHHCYDVWEHTARAVGAAPPTRVLRWTMLLHDLGKPKCFTQDANGIGHFYGHTAASAKMAEEIMTRLRFEHALAQGVRAQLACFDEMFPPERAAVHRMMARYGRETMWNLLQTKLADNAAKAPDGLEQAQKPWREALLLYNELLAENACCSLAELHIGGGELLAIGFSGRAVGRAKQRLLDEVASERLANEHGALVRRAERLYRSGWRGETDGRE
;
A
#
# COMPACT_ATOMS: atom_id res chain seq x y z
N MET A 1 10.52 15.82 25.73
CA MET A 1 10.34 15.42 24.32
C MET A 1 11.63 14.85 23.75
N MET A 2 12.76 15.55 23.81
CA MET A 2 14.08 15.04 23.36
C MET A 2 14.48 13.70 24.01
N GLU A 3 14.10 13.47 25.28
CA GLU A 3 14.35 12.20 25.97
C GLU A 3 13.66 10.97 25.32
N ARG A 4 12.64 11.19 24.50
CA ARG A 4 11.95 10.12 23.75
C ARG A 4 12.70 9.74 22.46
N ALA A 5 13.60 10.59 21.98
CA ALA A 5 14.46 10.23 20.86
C ALA A 5 15.48 9.17 21.31
N PRO A 6 15.77 8.16 20.46
CA PRO A 6 16.75 7.12 20.75
C PRO A 6 18.11 7.69 21.18
N GLN A 7 18.80 6.98 22.05
CA GLN A 7 20.12 7.42 22.54
C GLN A 7 21.11 7.70 21.40
N PRO A 8 21.27 6.84 20.37
CA PRO A 8 22.19 7.14 19.26
C PRO A 8 21.87 8.44 18.52
N VAL A 9 20.56 8.76 18.33
CA VAL A 9 20.12 10.00 17.70
C VAL A 9 20.51 11.21 18.54
N ARG A 10 20.32 11.14 19.86
CA ARG A 10 20.72 12.19 20.80
C ARG A 10 22.24 12.39 20.83
N GLU A 11 23.01 11.30 20.75
CA GLU A 11 24.48 11.35 20.69
C GLU A 11 24.97 12.03 19.40
N MET A 12 24.32 11.76 18.24
CA MET A 12 24.65 12.45 16.99
C MET A 12 24.42 13.96 17.09
N LEU A 13 23.26 14.37 17.65
CA LEU A 13 22.96 15.78 17.89
C LEU A 13 23.96 16.43 18.87
N ALA A 14 24.32 15.73 19.95
CA ALA A 14 25.30 16.22 20.93
C ALA A 14 26.67 16.44 20.29
N LEU A 15 27.14 15.50 19.46
CA LEU A 15 28.43 15.58 18.77
C LEU A 15 28.49 16.79 17.82
N LEU A 16 27.44 17.03 17.04
CA LEU A 16 27.32 18.22 16.18
C LEU A 16 27.42 19.51 17.02
N ARG A 17 26.71 19.57 18.15
CA ARG A 17 26.69 20.73 19.02
C ARG A 17 28.06 20.98 19.69
N GLU A 18 28.71 19.93 20.18
CA GLU A 18 30.03 20.00 20.79
C GLU A 18 31.10 20.46 19.79
N SER A 19 30.87 20.22 18.49
CA SER A 19 31.72 20.70 17.40
C SER A 19 31.37 22.12 16.95
N GLY A 20 30.49 22.83 17.65
CA GLY A 20 30.16 24.24 17.42
C GLY A 20 29.02 24.51 16.45
N HIS A 21 28.30 23.48 16.04
CA HIS A 21 27.12 23.58 15.15
C HIS A 21 25.80 23.69 15.90
N THR A 22 24.74 24.06 15.20
CA THR A 22 23.36 24.21 15.74
C THR A 22 22.44 23.13 15.17
N PRO A 23 22.46 21.90 15.72
CA PRO A 23 21.66 20.82 15.18
C PRO A 23 20.21 20.83 15.73
N TYR A 24 19.28 20.33 14.89
CA TYR A 24 17.89 20.14 15.23
C TYR A 24 17.38 18.79 14.69
N LEU A 25 16.44 18.17 15.38
CA LEU A 25 15.50 17.23 14.77
C LEU A 25 14.44 18.01 14.00
N VAL A 26 14.02 17.52 12.85
CA VAL A 26 13.08 18.22 11.96
C VAL A 26 12.11 17.27 11.25
N GLY A 27 11.02 17.82 10.74
CA GLY A 27 10.14 17.06 9.85
C GLY A 27 9.20 16.08 10.55
N GLY A 28 9.09 14.89 9.96
CA GLY A 28 8.16 13.84 10.42
C GLY A 28 8.37 13.40 11.85
N CYS A 29 9.61 13.23 12.26
CA CYS A 29 9.94 12.77 13.61
C CYS A 29 9.49 13.77 14.69
N VAL A 30 9.65 15.06 14.47
CA VAL A 30 9.20 16.10 15.43
C VAL A 30 7.67 16.12 15.53
N ARG A 31 6.98 16.04 14.38
CA ARG A 31 5.52 15.91 14.33
C ARG A 31 5.04 14.71 15.14
N ASP A 32 5.64 13.53 14.94
CA ASP A 32 5.20 12.30 15.57
C ASP A 32 5.53 12.29 17.08
N LEU A 33 6.69 12.80 17.48
CA LEU A 33 7.01 13.03 18.89
C LEU A 33 6.01 13.97 19.58
N LEU A 34 5.57 15.04 18.89
CA LEU A 34 4.56 15.98 19.41
C LEU A 34 3.18 15.33 19.55
N ARG A 35 2.82 14.40 18.66
CA ARG A 35 1.60 13.60 18.73
C ARG A 35 1.65 12.49 19.78
N GLY A 36 2.80 12.27 20.39
CA GLY A 36 3.00 11.16 21.31
C GLY A 36 3.23 9.80 20.63
N ALA A 37 3.36 9.77 19.31
CA ALA A 37 3.70 8.59 18.53
C ALA A 37 5.23 8.34 18.53
N GLU A 38 5.62 7.11 18.17
CA GLU A 38 7.01 6.75 17.92
C GLU A 38 7.32 6.99 16.44
N PRO A 39 8.35 7.81 16.11
CA PRO A 39 8.74 8.03 14.72
C PRO A 39 9.33 6.79 14.08
N ASP A 40 8.98 6.53 12.81
CA ASP A 40 9.58 5.46 12.01
C ASP A 40 11.01 5.79 11.59
N ASP A 41 11.30 7.06 11.31
CA ASP A 41 12.59 7.58 10.90
C ASP A 41 12.91 8.90 11.63
N TYR A 42 14.19 9.27 11.63
CA TYR A 42 14.66 10.52 12.24
C TYR A 42 15.43 11.32 11.21
N ASP A 43 15.01 12.57 11.02
CA ASP A 43 15.69 13.56 10.21
C ASP A 43 16.31 14.62 11.12
N MET A 44 17.55 15.02 10.81
CA MET A 44 18.21 16.15 11.48
C MET A 44 18.72 17.18 10.48
N THR A 45 18.86 18.38 10.93
CA THR A 45 19.47 19.47 10.17
C THR A 45 20.43 20.25 11.07
N SER A 46 21.43 20.90 10.47
CA SER A 46 22.30 21.87 11.13
C SER A 46 22.93 22.78 10.09
N ASP A 47 23.63 23.79 10.56
CA ASP A 47 24.51 24.69 9.76
C ASP A 47 25.79 23.98 9.24
N ALA A 48 26.13 22.79 9.77
CA ALA A 48 27.30 22.01 9.33
C ALA A 48 27.18 21.61 7.85
N ARG A 49 28.24 21.86 7.08
CA ARG A 49 28.31 21.44 5.68
C ARG A 49 28.54 19.93 5.55
N PRO A 50 28.22 19.31 4.42
CA PRO A 50 28.38 17.87 4.24
C PRO A 50 29.80 17.38 4.52
N GLU A 51 30.81 18.16 4.12
CA GLU A 51 32.22 17.82 4.32
C GLU A 51 32.61 17.84 5.82
N GLU A 52 32.05 18.78 6.59
CA GLU A 52 32.25 18.89 8.03
C GLU A 52 31.58 17.73 8.76
N VAL A 53 30.35 17.38 8.35
CA VAL A 53 29.60 16.22 8.87
C VAL A 53 30.35 14.93 8.59
N MET A 54 30.85 14.74 7.36
CA MET A 54 31.62 13.56 7.01
C MET A 54 32.93 13.46 7.78
N ALA A 55 33.62 14.60 8.01
CA ALA A 55 34.86 14.63 8.81
C ALA A 55 34.58 14.31 10.29
N LEU A 56 33.46 14.81 10.84
CA LEU A 56 33.06 14.62 12.24
C LEU A 56 32.67 13.18 12.55
N PHE A 57 31.88 12.56 11.68
CA PHE A 57 31.31 11.22 11.89
C PHE A 57 32.17 10.10 11.28
N GLY A 58 33.08 10.40 10.38
CA GLY A 58 34.01 9.44 9.79
C GLY A 58 33.31 8.26 9.14
N ALA A 59 33.56 7.04 9.65
CA ALA A 59 32.96 5.81 9.09
C ALA A 59 31.42 5.70 9.27
N ASP A 60 30.84 6.45 10.19
CA ASP A 60 29.39 6.48 10.43
C ASP A 60 28.65 7.35 9.40
N ALA A 61 29.36 8.17 8.58
CA ALA A 61 28.78 9.08 7.61
C ALA A 61 28.84 8.53 6.19
N HIS A 62 27.70 8.50 5.51
CA HIS A 62 27.58 7.99 4.13
C HIS A 62 27.05 9.08 3.19
N PRO A 63 27.73 9.37 2.06
CA PRO A 63 27.37 10.44 1.14
C PRO A 63 26.19 10.04 0.25
N THR A 64 24.98 10.20 0.74
CA THR A 64 23.75 9.80 0.01
C THR A 64 23.17 10.88 -0.89
N GLY A 65 23.51 12.16 -0.64
CA GLY A 65 22.94 13.28 -1.40
C GLY A 65 23.77 14.58 -1.29
N LEU A 66 25.09 14.52 -1.45
CA LEU A 66 26.01 15.66 -1.24
C LEU A 66 25.62 16.91 -2.05
N MET A 67 25.16 16.76 -3.28
CA MET A 67 24.72 17.89 -4.12
C MET A 67 23.51 18.64 -3.52
N HIS A 68 22.78 18.00 -2.63
CA HIS A 68 21.61 18.57 -1.95
C HIS A 68 21.89 18.83 -0.46
N GLY A 69 23.14 18.66 -0.01
CA GLY A 69 23.53 18.88 1.36
C GLY A 69 23.16 17.73 2.32
N THR A 70 22.86 16.52 1.79
CA THR A 70 22.38 15.39 2.61
C THR A 70 23.48 14.33 2.79
N VAL A 71 23.66 13.88 4.04
CA VAL A 71 24.53 12.78 4.47
C VAL A 71 23.72 11.85 5.37
N THR A 72 23.79 10.55 5.14
CA THR A 72 23.16 9.57 6.05
C THR A 72 24.16 9.19 7.14
N LEU A 73 23.76 9.34 8.39
CA LEU A 73 24.51 8.95 9.57
C LEU A 73 24.00 7.61 10.08
N VAL A 74 24.90 6.64 10.29
CA VAL A 74 24.53 5.30 10.79
C VAL A 74 25.27 5.02 12.08
N ARG A 75 24.55 4.98 13.20
CA ARG A 75 25.14 4.72 14.53
C ARG A 75 24.15 3.95 15.42
N GLY A 76 24.64 2.95 16.13
CA GLY A 76 23.81 2.18 17.08
C GLY A 76 22.60 1.51 16.48
N GLY A 77 22.65 1.15 15.19
CA GLY A 77 21.52 0.54 14.46
C GLY A 77 20.50 1.53 13.91
N PHE A 78 20.71 2.83 14.09
CA PHE A 78 19.85 3.89 13.52
C PHE A 78 20.53 4.54 12.31
N ALA A 79 19.74 4.68 11.24
CA ALA A 79 20.10 5.50 10.09
C ALA A 79 19.32 6.82 10.20
N VAL A 80 20.03 7.94 10.17
CA VAL A 80 19.48 9.29 10.32
C VAL A 80 19.91 10.13 9.13
N GLU A 81 18.98 10.76 8.42
CA GLU A 81 19.33 11.71 7.38
C GLU A 81 19.69 13.06 8.00
N HIS A 82 20.94 13.49 7.80
CA HIS A 82 21.38 14.84 8.12
C HIS A 82 21.38 15.68 6.85
N THR A 83 20.67 16.81 6.86
CA THR A 83 20.66 17.77 5.76
C THR A 83 21.18 19.11 6.26
N THR A 84 22.20 19.68 5.58
CA THR A 84 22.65 21.04 5.86
C THR A 84 21.53 22.04 5.63
N GLU A 85 21.33 22.96 6.58
CA GLU A 85 20.34 24.04 6.46
C GLU A 85 20.52 24.81 5.16
N ARG A 86 19.43 25.03 4.44
CA ARG A 86 19.48 25.59 3.10
C ARG A 86 18.25 26.39 2.72
N CYS A 87 18.45 27.32 1.80
CA CYS A 87 17.40 27.95 1.02
C CYS A 87 17.43 27.38 -0.39
N ASP A 88 16.29 27.03 -0.91
CA ASP A 88 16.14 26.60 -2.29
C ASP A 88 16.00 27.84 -3.19
N GLY A 89 16.73 27.88 -4.31
CA GLY A 89 16.58 28.88 -5.37
C GLY A 89 15.34 28.64 -6.22
N ALA A 90 15.25 29.29 -7.39
CA ALA A 90 14.19 29.05 -8.33
C ALA A 90 14.17 27.58 -8.80
N TYR A 91 12.98 27.05 -9.08
CA TYR A 91 12.81 25.68 -9.58
C TYR A 91 12.60 25.72 -11.11
N ARG A 92 13.38 24.93 -11.86
CA ARG A 92 13.30 24.85 -13.34
C ARG A 92 12.39 23.78 -13.83
N ASP A 93 12.40 22.62 -13.15
CA ASP A 93 11.75 21.38 -13.60
C ASP A 93 10.68 20.89 -12.61
N SER A 94 10.14 21.80 -11.79
CA SER A 94 9.15 21.48 -10.73
C SER A 94 9.64 20.38 -9.76
N ARG A 95 10.97 20.25 -9.57
CA ARG A 95 11.58 19.26 -8.66
C ARG A 95 12.87 19.72 -8.02
N HIS A 96 13.79 20.21 -8.82
CA HIS A 96 15.13 20.56 -8.36
C HIS A 96 15.30 22.09 -8.36
N PRO A 97 15.72 22.68 -7.26
CA PRO A 97 16.11 24.07 -7.28
C PRO A 97 17.34 24.25 -8.20
N GLU A 98 17.35 25.30 -9.01
CA GLU A 98 18.51 25.64 -9.87
C GLU A 98 19.78 25.82 -9.08
N SER A 99 19.67 26.26 -7.83
CA SER A 99 20.77 26.43 -6.90
C SER A 99 20.31 26.17 -5.48
N VAL A 100 21.17 25.58 -4.70
CA VAL A 100 21.04 25.42 -3.25
C VAL A 100 22.01 26.39 -2.59
N ARG A 101 21.50 27.26 -1.73
CA ARG A 101 22.31 28.14 -0.92
C ARG A 101 22.25 27.68 0.53
N PHE A 102 23.36 27.22 1.07
CA PHE A 102 23.41 26.89 2.49
C PHE A 102 23.24 28.16 3.35
N THR A 103 22.51 27.98 4.45
CA THR A 103 22.21 29.04 5.43
C THR A 103 22.55 28.53 6.83
N SER A 104 22.60 29.44 7.79
CA SER A 104 22.68 29.11 9.21
C SER A 104 21.37 29.50 9.94
N SER A 105 20.28 29.70 9.19
CA SER A 105 18.99 30.01 9.78
C SER A 105 18.05 28.83 9.62
N ILE A 106 17.70 28.22 10.74
CA ILE A 106 16.70 27.14 10.80
C ILE A 106 15.34 27.60 10.28
N GLU A 107 14.96 28.88 10.47
CA GLU A 107 13.72 29.44 9.97
C GLU A 107 13.67 29.43 8.44
N GLU A 108 14.80 29.74 7.77
CA GLU A 108 14.92 29.65 6.30
C GLU A 108 14.79 28.20 5.81
N ASP A 109 15.38 27.23 6.51
CA ASP A 109 15.22 25.80 6.16
C ASP A 109 13.78 25.34 6.35
N LEU A 110 13.13 25.73 7.44
CA LEU A 110 11.73 25.42 7.70
C LEU A 110 10.79 26.07 6.66
N ALA A 111 11.12 27.27 6.17
CA ALA A 111 10.33 28.01 5.20
C ALA A 111 10.21 27.32 3.83
N ARG A 112 11.14 26.44 3.43
CA ARG A 112 11.10 25.69 2.16
C ARG A 112 10.32 24.39 2.25
N ARG A 113 9.89 23.96 3.45
CA ARG A 113 9.18 22.71 3.67
C ARG A 113 7.76 22.75 3.11
N ASP A 114 7.13 21.58 3.01
CA ASP A 114 5.81 21.42 2.42
C ASP A 114 4.67 21.96 3.31
N PHE A 115 4.53 21.42 4.51
CA PHE A 115 3.42 21.70 5.41
C PHE A 115 3.89 22.17 6.78
N THR A 116 3.10 23.04 7.41
CA THR A 116 3.40 23.61 8.73
C THR A 116 3.69 22.55 9.79
N VAL A 117 2.92 21.46 9.80
CA VAL A 117 3.09 20.33 10.72
C VAL A 117 4.43 19.58 10.57
N ASN A 118 5.11 19.74 9.43
CA ASN A 118 6.44 19.19 9.14
C ASN A 118 7.54 20.27 9.18
N ALA A 119 7.16 21.53 9.43
CA ALA A 119 8.06 22.68 9.50
C ALA A 119 8.31 23.14 10.95
N ILE A 120 8.53 22.18 11.82
CA ILE A 120 8.86 22.35 13.24
C ILE A 120 10.22 21.72 13.49
N ALA A 121 11.08 22.43 14.22
CA ALA A 121 12.38 21.93 14.63
C ALA A 121 12.45 21.77 16.15
N LEU A 122 13.22 20.77 16.61
CA LEU A 122 13.43 20.48 18.03
C LEU A 122 14.93 20.48 18.33
N SER A 123 15.39 21.42 19.17
CA SER A 123 16.79 21.49 19.59
C SER A 123 17.16 20.36 20.57
N PRO A 124 18.46 20.08 20.76
CA PRO A 124 18.93 19.10 21.76
C PRO A 124 18.47 19.45 23.20
N GLU A 125 18.28 20.73 23.51
CA GLU A 125 17.79 21.22 24.80
C GLU A 125 16.27 21.05 25.00
N GLY A 126 15.56 20.64 23.95
CA GLY A 126 14.10 20.46 23.96
C GLY A 126 13.33 21.72 23.60
N THR A 127 14.00 22.76 23.07
CA THR A 127 13.34 23.98 22.58
C THR A 127 12.78 23.72 21.19
N LEU A 128 11.50 24.14 20.99
CA LEU A 128 10.83 24.04 19.69
C LEU A 128 10.94 25.37 18.94
N VAL A 129 11.33 25.27 17.65
CA VAL A 129 11.27 26.37 16.69
C VAL A 129 10.10 26.10 15.75
N ASP A 130 9.10 26.97 15.76
CA ASP A 130 7.85 26.82 15.03
C ASP A 130 7.38 28.16 14.45
N PRO A 131 8.07 28.68 13.41
CA PRO A 131 7.76 30.00 12.87
C PRO A 131 6.46 30.04 12.05
N PHE A 132 5.90 28.89 11.69
CA PHE A 132 4.73 28.78 10.81
C PHE A 132 3.46 28.27 11.52
N GLY A 133 3.48 28.12 12.84
CA GLY A 133 2.32 27.68 13.61
C GLY A 133 1.95 26.21 13.44
N GLY A 134 2.93 25.39 13.09
CA GLY A 134 2.72 23.96 12.85
C GLY A 134 2.21 23.20 14.09
N ARG A 135 2.55 23.63 15.31
CA ARG A 135 2.02 23.06 16.55
C ARG A 135 0.52 23.29 16.73
N GLU A 136 0.03 24.45 16.31
CA GLU A 136 -1.41 24.74 16.36
C GLU A 136 -2.16 23.96 15.31
N ASP A 137 -1.66 23.92 14.08
CA ASP A 137 -2.21 23.09 13.01
C ASP A 137 -2.19 21.59 13.39
N LEU A 138 -1.13 21.12 14.04
CA LEU A 138 -1.02 19.76 14.55
C LEU A 138 -2.08 19.45 15.63
N ARG A 139 -2.32 20.38 16.54
CA ARG A 139 -3.32 20.25 17.61
C ARG A 139 -4.74 20.27 17.07
N SER A 140 -4.97 21.09 16.03
CA SER A 140 -6.27 21.26 15.36
C SER A 140 -6.54 20.19 14.31
N GLY A 141 -5.57 19.34 13.98
CA GLY A 141 -5.68 18.33 12.94
C GLY A 141 -5.83 18.95 11.53
N VAL A 142 -5.03 19.97 11.21
CA VAL A 142 -5.10 20.72 9.94
C VAL A 142 -3.79 20.57 9.15
N LEU A 143 -3.91 20.30 7.86
CA LEU A 143 -2.81 20.35 6.89
C LEU A 143 -2.84 21.68 6.15
N ARG A 144 -1.82 22.48 6.36
CA ARG A 144 -1.60 23.79 5.75
C ARG A 144 -0.23 23.85 5.12
N CYS A 145 -0.14 24.37 3.88
CA CYS A 145 1.15 24.68 3.28
C CYS A 145 1.94 25.73 4.06
N VAL A 146 3.26 25.62 4.05
CA VAL A 146 4.13 26.69 4.54
C VAL A 146 4.09 27.85 3.55
N GLY A 147 3.69 29.04 3.99
CA GLY A 147 3.60 30.23 3.15
C GLY A 147 2.51 30.16 2.09
N ASP A 148 2.80 30.54 0.85
CA ASP A 148 1.83 30.53 -0.26
C ASP A 148 1.67 29.15 -0.88
N PRO A 149 0.47 28.52 -0.79
CA PRO A 149 0.23 27.18 -1.34
C PRO A 149 0.44 27.10 -2.86
N ALA A 150 0.03 28.12 -3.61
CA ALA A 150 0.17 28.12 -5.07
C ALA A 150 1.64 28.09 -5.50
N ARG A 151 2.49 28.81 -4.77
CA ARG A 151 3.93 28.78 -4.95
C ARG A 151 4.53 27.44 -4.55
N ARG A 152 4.15 26.88 -3.38
CA ARG A 152 4.64 25.59 -2.89
C ARG A 152 4.37 24.44 -3.86
N PHE A 153 3.17 24.38 -4.45
CA PHE A 153 2.81 23.37 -5.44
C PHE A 153 3.43 23.61 -6.83
N ALA A 154 3.75 24.84 -7.18
CA ALA A 154 4.48 25.15 -8.40
C ALA A 154 5.96 24.75 -8.31
N GLU A 155 6.57 24.80 -7.12
CA GLU A 155 7.95 24.39 -6.87
C GLU A 155 8.13 22.85 -7.01
N ASP A 156 7.24 22.05 -6.41
CA ASP A 156 7.17 20.58 -6.57
C ASP A 156 5.71 20.13 -6.51
N ALA A 157 5.15 19.81 -7.66
CA ALA A 157 3.76 19.35 -7.76
C ALA A 157 3.52 18.04 -6.99
N LEU A 158 4.56 17.24 -6.70
CA LEU A 158 4.41 16.04 -5.86
C LEU A 158 3.88 16.39 -4.46
N ARG A 159 4.12 17.60 -3.97
CA ARG A 159 3.56 18.08 -2.69
C ARG A 159 2.03 17.96 -2.64
N ILE A 160 1.34 18.00 -3.80
CA ILE A 160 -0.11 17.76 -3.87
C ILE A 160 -0.43 16.31 -3.49
N LEU A 161 0.27 15.31 -4.01
CA LEU A 161 0.06 13.92 -3.58
C LEU A 161 0.51 13.68 -2.14
N ARG A 162 1.57 14.36 -1.70
CA ARG A 162 1.99 14.33 -0.29
C ARG A 162 0.91 14.88 0.64
N LEU A 163 0.22 15.97 0.24
CA LEU A 163 -0.94 16.51 0.96
C LEU A 163 -2.01 15.44 1.16
N LEU A 164 -2.43 14.79 0.07
CA LEU A 164 -3.43 13.73 0.10
C LEU A 164 -2.98 12.52 0.93
N ARG A 165 -1.70 12.14 0.82
CA ARG A 165 -1.11 11.10 1.66
C ARG A 165 -1.18 11.47 3.14
N PHE A 166 -0.76 12.68 3.52
CA PHE A 166 -0.81 13.09 4.92
C PHE A 166 -2.24 13.19 5.44
N ALA A 167 -3.19 13.66 4.64
CA ALA A 167 -4.61 13.62 4.99
C ALA A 167 -5.07 12.19 5.24
N SER A 168 -4.69 11.25 4.38
CA SER A 168 -5.04 9.83 4.54
C SER A 168 -4.39 9.16 5.76
N VAL A 169 -3.12 9.44 6.03
CA VAL A 169 -2.36 8.79 7.11
C VAL A 169 -2.68 9.42 8.47
N LEU A 170 -2.80 10.76 8.54
CA LEU A 170 -2.97 11.48 9.80
C LEU A 170 -4.44 11.72 10.17
N GLY A 171 -5.36 11.61 9.21
CA GLY A 171 -6.77 11.96 9.39
C GLY A 171 -7.02 13.45 9.55
N PHE A 172 -6.10 14.28 9.07
CA PHE A 172 -6.20 15.73 9.18
C PHE A 172 -7.00 16.32 8.04
N SER A 173 -7.77 17.36 8.34
CA SER A 173 -8.47 18.17 7.34
C SER A 173 -7.47 19.05 6.59
N VAL A 174 -7.76 19.33 5.30
CA VAL A 174 -6.92 20.24 4.53
C VAL A 174 -7.47 21.67 4.65
N GLU A 175 -6.59 22.63 4.93
CA GLU A 175 -6.94 24.04 4.98
C GLU A 175 -7.45 24.52 3.61
N GLU A 176 -8.48 25.37 3.59
CA GLU A 176 -9.25 25.75 2.39
C GLU A 176 -8.38 26.33 1.26
N ASN A 177 -7.47 27.27 1.57
CA ASN A 177 -6.59 27.85 0.54
C ASN A 177 -5.59 26.82 0.00
N THR A 178 -5.12 25.92 0.86
CA THR A 178 -4.24 24.80 0.49
C THR A 178 -4.98 23.82 -0.44
N ALA A 179 -6.22 23.44 -0.09
CA ALA A 179 -7.05 22.57 -0.92
C ALA A 179 -7.39 23.19 -2.29
N ARG A 180 -7.75 24.49 -2.32
CA ARG A 180 -8.01 25.22 -3.55
C ARG A 180 -6.79 25.26 -4.45
N ALA A 181 -5.63 25.64 -3.91
CA ALA A 181 -4.37 25.66 -4.67
C ALA A 181 -3.97 24.29 -5.19
N ALA A 182 -4.20 23.21 -4.41
CA ALA A 182 -3.95 21.84 -4.85
C ALA A 182 -4.81 21.48 -6.08
N ARG A 183 -6.10 21.83 -6.08
CA ARG A 183 -6.98 21.61 -7.24
C ARG A 183 -6.57 22.46 -8.44
N GLU A 184 -6.22 23.73 -8.25
CA GLU A 184 -5.79 24.62 -9.34
C GLU A 184 -4.46 24.19 -9.97
N ARG A 185 -3.55 23.60 -9.19
CA ARG A 185 -2.21 23.18 -9.63
C ARG A 185 -2.09 21.70 -9.96
N ARG A 186 -3.17 20.90 -9.89
CA ARG A 186 -3.16 19.44 -10.05
C ARG A 186 -2.54 18.97 -11.37
N ASP A 187 -2.68 19.72 -12.46
CA ASP A 187 -2.13 19.33 -13.75
C ASP A 187 -0.59 19.23 -13.75
N GLY A 188 0.09 19.91 -12.81
CA GLY A 188 1.52 19.75 -12.58
C GLY A 188 1.93 18.32 -12.25
N LEU A 189 1.02 17.51 -11.74
CA LEU A 189 1.27 16.09 -11.45
C LEU A 189 1.60 15.26 -12.70
N ARG A 190 1.18 15.71 -13.90
CA ARG A 190 1.50 15.03 -15.18
C ARG A 190 3.00 14.99 -15.48
N ALA A 191 3.77 15.93 -14.93
CA ALA A 191 5.21 16.03 -15.13
C ALA A 191 6.02 15.21 -14.11
N ILE A 192 5.36 14.65 -13.08
CA ILE A 192 6.05 13.91 -12.02
C ILE A 192 6.39 12.49 -12.48
N ALA A 193 7.60 12.04 -12.16
CA ALA A 193 8.05 10.68 -12.43
C ALA A 193 7.10 9.64 -11.79
N HIS A 194 6.74 8.63 -12.55
CA HIS A 194 5.75 7.62 -12.15
C HIS A 194 6.12 6.89 -10.85
N GLU A 195 7.40 6.67 -10.60
CA GLU A 195 7.91 6.04 -9.37
C GLU A 195 7.61 6.90 -8.12
N ARG A 196 7.71 8.24 -8.26
CA ARG A 196 7.39 9.15 -7.16
C ARG A 196 5.88 9.18 -6.90
N VAL A 197 5.08 9.20 -7.96
CA VAL A 197 3.61 9.09 -7.88
C VAL A 197 3.23 7.78 -7.20
N TYR A 198 3.79 6.66 -7.64
CA TYR A 198 3.57 5.34 -7.06
C TYR A 198 3.89 5.28 -5.56
N ALA A 199 5.03 5.84 -5.16
CA ALA A 199 5.45 5.85 -3.75
C ALA A 199 4.45 6.59 -2.84
N GLU A 200 3.93 7.74 -3.30
CA GLU A 200 2.92 8.50 -2.55
C GLU A 200 1.56 7.80 -2.54
N LEU A 201 1.12 7.24 -3.68
CA LEU A 201 -0.14 6.49 -3.75
C LEU A 201 -0.13 5.24 -2.85
N ASN A 202 0.97 4.50 -2.77
CA ASN A 202 1.11 3.36 -1.86
C ASN A 202 0.85 3.75 -0.40
N LYS A 203 1.46 4.86 0.04
CA LYS A 203 1.30 5.36 1.40
C LYS A 203 -0.11 5.92 1.64
N LEU A 204 -0.69 6.60 0.63
CA LEU A 204 -2.05 7.13 0.69
C LEU A 204 -3.06 5.99 0.84
N LEU A 205 -2.98 4.98 -0.01
CA LEU A 205 -3.93 3.85 0.00
C LEU A 205 -3.87 3.04 1.30
N CYS A 206 -2.68 2.92 1.90
CA CYS A 206 -2.49 2.23 3.18
C CYS A 206 -2.83 3.10 4.40
N GLY A 207 -3.18 4.37 4.22
CA GLY A 207 -3.62 5.25 5.31
C GLY A 207 -4.98 4.82 5.88
N GLU A 208 -5.20 5.08 7.15
CA GLU A 208 -6.45 4.77 7.85
C GLU A 208 -7.65 5.54 7.26
N HIS A 209 -7.41 6.77 6.78
CA HIS A 209 -8.44 7.65 6.23
C HIS A 209 -8.45 7.67 4.69
N ALA A 210 -7.92 6.63 4.03
CA ALA A 210 -7.83 6.56 2.57
C ALA A 210 -9.18 6.76 1.87
N ALA A 211 -10.26 6.16 2.39
CA ALA A 211 -11.59 6.30 1.81
C ALA A 211 -12.07 7.75 1.73
N ALA A 212 -11.89 8.52 2.80
CA ALA A 212 -12.28 9.93 2.84
C ALA A 212 -11.53 10.76 1.79
N VAL A 213 -10.22 10.53 1.66
CA VAL A 213 -9.37 11.23 0.68
C VAL A 213 -9.72 10.85 -0.76
N LEU A 214 -10.01 9.57 -1.02
CA LEU A 214 -10.45 9.10 -2.34
C LEU A 214 -11.77 9.76 -2.74
N LEU A 215 -12.71 9.88 -1.80
CA LEU A 215 -14.02 10.52 -2.04
C LEU A 215 -13.91 12.03 -2.26
N GLU A 216 -13.02 12.71 -1.54
CA GLU A 216 -12.95 14.16 -1.58
C GLU A 216 -12.13 14.70 -2.76
N TYR A 217 -11.11 13.92 -3.23
CA TYR A 217 -10.15 14.40 -4.22
C TYR A 217 -10.04 13.54 -5.49
N PRO A 218 -11.15 13.00 -6.06
CA PRO A 218 -11.06 12.20 -7.29
C PRO A 218 -10.55 13.01 -8.48
N ASP A 219 -10.79 14.32 -8.50
CA ASP A 219 -10.33 15.25 -9.54
C ASP A 219 -8.80 15.44 -9.54
N ILE A 220 -8.15 15.37 -8.39
CA ILE A 220 -6.69 15.39 -8.28
C ILE A 220 -6.10 14.02 -8.63
N LEU A 221 -6.66 12.96 -8.04
CA LEU A 221 -6.21 11.59 -8.27
C LEU A 221 -6.37 11.17 -9.73
N GLY A 222 -7.44 11.63 -10.40
CA GLY A 222 -7.68 11.40 -11.82
C GLY A 222 -6.64 11.97 -12.77
N VAL A 223 -5.77 12.89 -12.32
CA VAL A 223 -4.63 13.37 -13.12
C VAL A 223 -3.57 12.29 -13.30
N VAL A 224 -3.35 11.48 -12.27
CA VAL A 224 -2.34 10.39 -12.25
C VAL A 224 -2.96 9.01 -12.50
N LEU A 225 -4.25 8.87 -12.23
CA LEU A 225 -5.07 7.67 -12.45
C LEU A 225 -6.34 8.03 -13.25
N PRO A 226 -6.23 8.42 -14.52
CA PRO A 226 -7.38 8.85 -15.32
C PRO A 226 -8.47 7.78 -15.45
N GLU A 227 -8.12 6.52 -15.22
CA GLU A 227 -9.03 5.38 -15.27
C GLU A 227 -10.13 5.42 -14.20
N ILE A 228 -9.93 6.16 -13.11
CA ILE A 228 -10.96 6.29 -12.06
C ILE A 228 -12.08 7.25 -12.45
N LEU A 229 -11.80 8.24 -13.31
CA LEU A 229 -12.77 9.32 -13.63
C LEU A 229 -14.10 8.82 -14.20
N PRO A 230 -14.15 7.81 -15.08
CA PRO A 230 -15.42 7.24 -15.55
C PRO A 230 -16.27 6.59 -14.46
N CYS A 231 -15.65 6.23 -13.31
CA CYS A 231 -16.35 5.60 -12.20
C CYS A 231 -17.03 6.62 -11.28
N VAL A 232 -16.55 7.88 -11.29
CA VAL A 232 -17.08 8.95 -10.42
C VAL A 232 -18.48 9.36 -10.87
N GLY A 233 -19.44 9.24 -9.97
CA GLY A 233 -20.85 9.52 -10.24
C GLY A 233 -21.53 8.49 -11.17
N PHE A 234 -20.89 7.35 -11.45
CA PHE A 234 -21.47 6.30 -12.30
C PHE A 234 -22.49 5.47 -11.52
N ASP A 235 -23.78 5.74 -11.73
CA ASP A 235 -24.88 5.02 -11.13
C ASP A 235 -24.93 3.55 -11.62
N GLN A 236 -24.84 2.60 -10.68
CA GLN A 236 -24.84 1.18 -10.98
C GLN A 236 -26.21 0.64 -11.37
N ARG A 237 -27.30 1.37 -11.08
CA ARG A 237 -28.70 0.96 -11.34
C ARG A 237 -29.01 -0.44 -10.89
N ASN A 238 -28.49 -0.81 -9.73
CA ASN A 238 -28.64 -2.15 -9.18
C ASN A 238 -29.07 -2.07 -7.71
N PRO A 239 -30.15 -2.75 -7.29
CA PRO A 239 -30.70 -2.63 -5.94
C PRO A 239 -29.73 -3.10 -4.84
N HIS A 240 -28.71 -3.88 -5.19
CA HIS A 240 -27.66 -4.31 -4.24
C HIS A 240 -26.57 -3.27 -4.03
N HIS A 241 -26.55 -2.18 -4.78
CA HIS A 241 -25.55 -1.11 -4.70
C HIS A 241 -26.23 0.23 -4.47
N CYS A 242 -26.05 0.82 -3.29
CA CYS A 242 -26.57 2.16 -2.96
C CYS A 242 -25.60 3.28 -3.31
N TYR A 243 -24.39 2.96 -3.70
CA TYR A 243 -23.32 3.91 -4.05
C TYR A 243 -23.01 3.84 -5.54
N ASP A 244 -22.50 4.93 -6.10
CA ASP A 244 -21.88 4.91 -7.43
C ASP A 244 -20.63 4.02 -7.43
N VAL A 245 -20.05 3.73 -8.61
CA VAL A 245 -18.89 2.84 -8.72
C VAL A 245 -17.69 3.38 -7.95
N TRP A 246 -17.46 4.70 -7.98
CA TRP A 246 -16.31 5.29 -7.29
C TRP A 246 -16.49 5.31 -5.77
N GLU A 247 -17.66 5.70 -5.29
CA GLU A 247 -17.95 5.70 -3.86
C GLU A 247 -17.85 4.29 -3.27
N HIS A 248 -18.40 3.28 -3.98
CA HIS A 248 -18.23 1.89 -3.63
C HIS A 248 -16.73 1.51 -3.55
N THR A 249 -15.96 1.84 -4.59
CA THR A 249 -14.53 1.54 -4.64
C THR A 249 -13.76 2.19 -3.49
N ALA A 250 -14.00 3.47 -3.21
CA ALA A 250 -13.34 4.19 -2.12
C ALA A 250 -13.64 3.58 -0.75
N ARG A 251 -14.91 3.22 -0.50
CA ARG A 251 -15.35 2.55 0.73
C ARG A 251 -14.72 1.16 0.87
N ALA A 252 -14.66 0.39 -0.22
CA ALA A 252 -14.03 -0.91 -0.25
C ALA A 252 -12.52 -0.85 0.03
N VAL A 253 -11.83 0.16 -0.52
CA VAL A 253 -10.44 0.46 -0.15
C VAL A 253 -10.33 0.73 1.35
N GLY A 254 -11.18 1.58 1.92
CA GLY A 254 -11.15 1.89 3.35
C GLY A 254 -11.43 0.69 4.25
N ALA A 255 -12.31 -0.21 3.84
CA ALA A 255 -12.70 -1.40 4.60
C ALA A 255 -11.65 -2.53 4.54
N ALA A 256 -10.79 -2.55 3.52
CA ALA A 256 -9.75 -3.56 3.39
C ALA A 256 -8.62 -3.34 4.42
N PRO A 257 -7.94 -4.39 4.91
CA PRO A 257 -6.73 -4.25 5.70
C PRO A 257 -5.68 -3.38 4.99
N PRO A 258 -4.87 -2.58 5.72
CA PRO A 258 -3.96 -1.58 5.14
C PRO A 258 -2.68 -2.21 4.57
N THR A 259 -2.83 -3.25 3.75
CA THR A 259 -1.73 -3.86 2.99
C THR A 259 -1.77 -3.38 1.54
N ARG A 260 -0.61 -3.20 0.93
CA ARG A 260 -0.51 -2.71 -0.45
C ARG A 260 -1.30 -3.59 -1.43
N VAL A 261 -1.20 -4.91 -1.32
CA VAL A 261 -1.92 -5.85 -2.21
C VAL A 261 -3.43 -5.64 -2.11
N LEU A 262 -3.98 -5.63 -0.89
CA LEU A 262 -5.43 -5.51 -0.69
C LEU A 262 -5.96 -4.16 -1.11
N ARG A 263 -5.29 -3.07 -0.73
CA ARG A 263 -5.71 -1.70 -1.04
C ARG A 263 -5.68 -1.41 -2.54
N TRP A 264 -4.63 -1.86 -3.25
CA TRP A 264 -4.57 -1.76 -4.71
C TRP A 264 -5.60 -2.66 -5.39
N THR A 265 -5.79 -3.90 -4.92
CA THR A 265 -6.84 -4.77 -5.46
C THR A 265 -8.21 -4.10 -5.37
N MET A 266 -8.55 -3.55 -4.18
CA MET A 266 -9.83 -2.87 -4.01
C MET A 266 -9.96 -1.59 -4.84
N LEU A 267 -8.88 -0.84 -5.06
CA LEU A 267 -8.92 0.32 -5.95
C LEU A 267 -9.18 -0.06 -7.41
N LEU A 268 -8.68 -1.23 -7.84
CA LEU A 268 -8.64 -1.61 -9.26
C LEU A 268 -9.77 -2.56 -9.68
N HIS A 269 -10.46 -3.23 -8.73
CA HIS A 269 -11.36 -4.36 -9.04
C HIS A 269 -12.55 -4.00 -9.93
N ASP A 270 -13.08 -2.80 -9.81
CA ASP A 270 -14.31 -2.35 -10.45
C ASP A 270 -14.14 -1.28 -11.54
N LEU A 271 -12.88 -0.92 -11.90
CA LEU A 271 -12.60 0.11 -12.91
C LEU A 271 -13.19 -0.22 -14.30
N GLY A 272 -13.44 -1.49 -14.59
CA GLY A 272 -14.04 -1.94 -15.84
C GLY A 272 -15.55 -1.77 -15.92
N LYS A 273 -16.25 -1.55 -14.81
CA LYS A 273 -17.72 -1.47 -14.76
C LYS A 273 -18.32 -0.48 -15.74
N PRO A 274 -17.85 0.77 -15.83
CA PRO A 274 -18.43 1.74 -16.79
C PRO A 274 -18.35 1.30 -18.24
N LYS A 275 -17.32 0.52 -18.62
CA LYS A 275 -17.14 0.01 -19.98
C LYS A 275 -18.00 -1.20 -20.31
N CYS A 276 -18.43 -1.94 -19.28
CA CYS A 276 -19.18 -3.18 -19.41
C CYS A 276 -20.67 -3.03 -19.05
N PHE A 277 -21.13 -1.81 -18.83
CA PHE A 277 -22.48 -1.53 -18.41
C PHE A 277 -23.48 -1.91 -19.49
N THR A 278 -24.48 -2.69 -19.09
CA THR A 278 -25.68 -3.00 -19.87
C THR A 278 -26.90 -2.88 -18.96
N GLN A 279 -28.08 -2.68 -19.52
CA GLN A 279 -29.31 -2.55 -18.76
C GLN A 279 -30.35 -3.52 -19.32
N ASP A 280 -31.02 -4.25 -18.45
CA ASP A 280 -32.11 -5.13 -18.84
C ASP A 280 -33.46 -4.39 -19.05
N ALA A 281 -34.52 -5.14 -19.46
CA ALA A 281 -35.84 -4.59 -19.70
C ALA A 281 -36.50 -3.98 -18.44
N ASN A 282 -36.04 -4.35 -17.25
CA ASN A 282 -36.53 -3.84 -15.97
C ASN A 282 -35.74 -2.61 -15.48
N GLY A 283 -34.75 -2.16 -16.25
CA GLY A 283 -33.93 -1.03 -15.89
C GLY A 283 -32.78 -1.39 -14.94
N ILE A 284 -32.51 -2.68 -14.68
CA ILE A 284 -31.45 -3.14 -13.79
C ILE A 284 -30.11 -3.16 -14.55
N GLY A 285 -29.07 -2.58 -13.93
CA GLY A 285 -27.72 -2.55 -14.48
C GLY A 285 -26.96 -3.87 -14.29
N HIS A 286 -26.24 -4.29 -15.34
CA HIS A 286 -25.39 -5.47 -15.37
C HIS A 286 -24.01 -5.10 -15.91
N PHE A 287 -22.97 -5.82 -15.46
CA PHE A 287 -21.57 -5.51 -15.74
C PHE A 287 -20.80 -6.75 -16.23
N TYR A 288 -21.38 -7.50 -17.16
CA TYR A 288 -20.76 -8.74 -17.66
C TYR A 288 -19.36 -8.50 -18.23
N GLY A 289 -18.38 -9.26 -17.70
CA GLY A 289 -16.97 -9.16 -18.14
C GLY A 289 -16.18 -7.99 -17.53
N HIS A 290 -16.76 -7.24 -16.57
CA HIS A 290 -16.06 -6.13 -15.93
C HIS A 290 -14.76 -6.55 -15.23
N THR A 291 -14.70 -7.75 -14.65
CA THR A 291 -13.51 -8.25 -13.96
C THR A 291 -12.32 -8.39 -14.93
N ALA A 292 -12.58 -8.95 -16.14
CA ALA A 292 -11.54 -9.05 -17.17
C ALA A 292 -11.13 -7.66 -17.67
N ALA A 293 -12.08 -6.73 -17.83
CA ALA A 293 -11.79 -5.35 -18.21
C ALA A 293 -10.98 -4.63 -17.12
N SER A 294 -11.34 -4.80 -15.85
CA SER A 294 -10.61 -4.25 -14.70
C SER A 294 -9.19 -4.82 -14.61
N ALA A 295 -9.02 -6.13 -14.78
CA ALA A 295 -7.70 -6.77 -14.77
C ALA A 295 -6.79 -6.23 -15.88
N LYS A 296 -7.33 -5.99 -17.08
CA LYS A 296 -6.57 -5.37 -18.17
C LYS A 296 -6.17 -3.92 -17.83
N MET A 297 -7.09 -3.12 -17.32
CA MET A 297 -6.79 -1.74 -16.90
C MET A 297 -5.77 -1.72 -15.76
N ALA A 298 -5.88 -2.65 -14.81
CA ALA A 298 -4.91 -2.81 -13.72
C ALA A 298 -3.50 -3.09 -14.24
N GLU A 299 -3.35 -3.94 -15.26
CA GLU A 299 -2.05 -4.23 -15.88
C GLU A 299 -1.43 -2.99 -16.53
N GLU A 300 -2.24 -2.19 -17.22
CA GLU A 300 -1.81 -0.93 -17.83
C GLU A 300 -1.35 0.08 -16.75
N ILE A 301 -2.09 0.19 -15.65
CA ILE A 301 -1.76 1.07 -14.50
C ILE A 301 -0.48 0.59 -13.81
N MET A 302 -0.37 -0.70 -13.47
CA MET A 302 0.79 -1.27 -12.77
C MET A 302 2.07 -1.10 -13.61
N THR A 303 1.98 -1.29 -14.93
CA THR A 303 3.10 -1.08 -15.85
C THR A 303 3.50 0.39 -15.91
N ARG A 304 2.53 1.31 -16.07
CA ARG A 304 2.78 2.76 -16.15
C ARG A 304 3.40 3.30 -14.86
N LEU A 305 2.88 2.89 -13.72
CA LEU A 305 3.36 3.32 -12.41
C LEU A 305 4.60 2.56 -11.92
N ARG A 306 5.10 1.59 -12.70
CA ARG A 306 6.30 0.80 -12.40
C ARG A 306 6.22 0.07 -11.07
N PHE A 307 5.15 -0.70 -10.88
CA PHE A 307 5.00 -1.51 -9.67
C PHE A 307 6.17 -2.47 -9.49
N GLU A 308 6.54 -2.71 -8.24
CA GLU A 308 7.43 -3.81 -7.88
C GLU A 308 6.82 -5.15 -8.31
N HIS A 309 7.65 -6.05 -8.84
CA HIS A 309 7.19 -7.33 -9.38
C HIS A 309 6.32 -8.14 -8.40
N ALA A 310 6.74 -8.23 -7.13
CA ALA A 310 6.01 -8.97 -6.10
C ALA A 310 4.61 -8.39 -5.85
N LEU A 311 4.49 -7.06 -5.74
CA LEU A 311 3.19 -6.41 -5.56
C LEU A 311 2.29 -6.60 -6.79
N ALA A 312 2.82 -6.40 -7.99
CA ALA A 312 2.06 -6.61 -9.23
C ALA A 312 1.56 -8.05 -9.35
N GLN A 313 2.38 -9.03 -8.99
CA GLN A 313 1.99 -10.45 -8.97
C GLN A 313 0.87 -10.71 -7.96
N GLY A 314 0.97 -10.16 -6.75
CA GLY A 314 -0.07 -10.30 -5.73
C GLY A 314 -1.41 -9.69 -6.16
N VAL A 315 -1.40 -8.48 -6.73
CA VAL A 315 -2.62 -7.82 -7.25
C VAL A 315 -3.24 -8.60 -8.41
N ARG A 316 -2.44 -9.09 -9.37
CA ARG A 316 -2.92 -9.96 -10.47
C ARG A 316 -3.59 -11.21 -9.95
N ALA A 317 -2.96 -11.90 -8.99
CA ALA A 317 -3.50 -13.11 -8.39
C ALA A 317 -4.86 -12.85 -7.73
N GLN A 318 -5.00 -11.72 -7.03
CA GLN A 318 -6.25 -11.32 -6.39
C GLN A 318 -7.35 -10.99 -7.42
N LEU A 319 -7.05 -10.19 -8.44
CA LEU A 319 -8.02 -9.85 -9.48
C LEU A 319 -8.47 -11.09 -10.27
N ALA A 320 -7.58 -12.06 -10.48
CA ALA A 320 -7.90 -13.30 -11.19
C ALA A 320 -8.87 -14.22 -10.42
N CYS A 321 -8.86 -14.17 -9.09
CA CYS A 321 -9.76 -14.98 -8.25
C CYS A 321 -10.89 -14.16 -7.61
N PHE A 322 -11.00 -12.86 -7.93
CA PHE A 322 -11.93 -11.96 -7.25
C PHE A 322 -13.39 -12.41 -7.33
N ASP A 323 -13.81 -12.95 -8.48
CA ASP A 323 -15.20 -13.41 -8.70
C ASP A 323 -15.48 -14.83 -8.17
N GLU A 324 -14.46 -15.53 -7.65
CA GLU A 324 -14.68 -16.89 -7.12
C GLU A 324 -15.74 -16.89 -6.01
N MET A 325 -16.68 -17.80 -6.17
CA MET A 325 -17.74 -18.05 -5.20
C MET A 325 -17.67 -19.52 -4.75
N PHE A 326 -17.73 -19.74 -3.47
CA PHE A 326 -17.69 -21.07 -2.86
C PHE A 326 -18.50 -21.08 -1.56
N PRO A 327 -19.09 -22.23 -1.17
CA PRO A 327 -19.79 -22.32 0.09
C PRO A 327 -18.81 -22.25 1.27
N PRO A 328 -19.23 -21.73 2.45
CA PRO A 328 -18.41 -21.72 3.66
C PRO A 328 -18.35 -23.12 4.31
N GLU A 329 -17.86 -24.08 3.54
CA GLU A 329 -17.66 -25.46 3.95
C GLU A 329 -16.17 -25.79 4.00
N ARG A 330 -15.74 -26.57 4.99
CA ARG A 330 -14.34 -26.88 5.23
C ARG A 330 -13.63 -27.40 3.97
N ALA A 331 -14.21 -28.40 3.30
CA ALA A 331 -13.62 -28.96 2.08
C ALA A 331 -13.58 -27.95 0.91
N ALA A 332 -14.52 -26.99 0.83
CA ALA A 332 -14.48 -25.94 -0.19
C ALA A 332 -13.35 -24.94 0.09
N VAL A 333 -13.24 -24.47 1.34
CA VAL A 333 -12.15 -23.58 1.78
C VAL A 333 -10.80 -24.22 1.58
N HIS A 334 -10.64 -25.51 1.96
CA HIS A 334 -9.38 -26.25 1.80
C HIS A 334 -8.99 -26.39 0.31
N ARG A 335 -9.93 -26.70 -0.59
CA ARG A 335 -9.68 -26.71 -2.04
C ARG A 335 -9.22 -25.35 -2.58
N MET A 336 -9.84 -24.26 -2.09
CA MET A 336 -9.43 -22.90 -2.49
C MET A 336 -8.03 -22.59 -1.99
N MET A 337 -7.66 -22.99 -0.76
CA MET A 337 -6.30 -22.87 -0.24
C MET A 337 -5.30 -23.69 -1.07
N ALA A 338 -5.65 -24.91 -1.48
CA ALA A 338 -4.79 -25.75 -2.32
C ALA A 338 -4.64 -25.21 -3.75
N ARG A 339 -5.67 -24.53 -4.28
CA ARG A 339 -5.65 -23.96 -5.63
C ARG A 339 -4.86 -22.66 -5.72
N TYR A 340 -5.05 -21.75 -4.75
CA TYR A 340 -4.51 -20.39 -4.80
C TYR A 340 -3.35 -20.14 -3.83
N GLY A 341 -3.10 -21.06 -2.91
CA GLY A 341 -2.18 -20.88 -1.80
C GLY A 341 -2.79 -20.12 -0.62
N ARG A 342 -2.15 -20.25 0.54
CA ARG A 342 -2.65 -19.69 1.81
C ARG A 342 -2.80 -18.17 1.75
N GLU A 343 -1.76 -17.48 1.29
CA GLU A 343 -1.75 -16.01 1.25
C GLU A 343 -2.83 -15.45 0.32
N THR A 344 -2.93 -15.97 -0.92
CA THR A 344 -3.94 -15.53 -1.88
C THR A 344 -5.35 -15.81 -1.38
N MET A 345 -5.57 -16.96 -0.72
CA MET A 345 -6.88 -17.29 -0.14
C MET A 345 -7.24 -16.36 1.02
N TRP A 346 -6.31 -16.04 1.91
CA TRP A 346 -6.54 -15.07 2.97
C TRP A 346 -6.90 -13.69 2.39
N ASN A 347 -6.13 -13.23 1.43
CA ASN A 347 -6.38 -11.97 0.74
C ASN A 347 -7.76 -11.96 0.06
N LEU A 348 -8.17 -13.07 -0.59
CA LEU A 348 -9.50 -13.19 -1.20
C LEU A 348 -10.61 -13.03 -0.16
N LEU A 349 -10.50 -13.67 0.98
CA LEU A 349 -11.48 -13.53 2.06
C LEU A 349 -11.57 -12.09 2.58
N GLN A 350 -10.42 -11.40 2.72
CA GLN A 350 -10.39 -10.00 3.12
C GLN A 350 -11.01 -9.08 2.06
N THR A 351 -10.74 -9.31 0.78
CA THR A 351 -11.34 -8.51 -0.31
C THR A 351 -12.85 -8.72 -0.40
N LYS A 352 -13.33 -9.95 -0.21
CA LYS A 352 -14.79 -10.22 -0.17
C LYS A 352 -15.47 -9.53 1.01
N LEU A 353 -14.86 -9.53 2.18
CA LEU A 353 -15.38 -8.81 3.35
C LEU A 353 -15.41 -7.30 3.12
N ALA A 354 -14.35 -6.74 2.52
CA ALA A 354 -14.25 -5.32 2.22
C ALA A 354 -15.24 -4.87 1.12
N ASP A 355 -15.38 -5.63 0.05
CA ASP A 355 -16.34 -5.40 -1.02
C ASP A 355 -17.78 -5.38 -0.49
N ASN A 356 -18.13 -6.36 0.37
CA ASN A 356 -19.46 -6.39 0.97
C ASN A 356 -19.68 -5.25 1.98
N ALA A 357 -18.63 -4.81 2.71
CA ALA A 357 -18.72 -3.66 3.61
C ALA A 357 -19.01 -2.33 2.87
N ALA A 358 -18.68 -2.28 1.58
CA ALA A 358 -18.89 -1.11 0.72
C ALA A 358 -20.21 -1.16 -0.06
N LYS A 359 -21.06 -2.16 0.16
CA LYS A 359 -22.41 -2.25 -0.43
C LYS A 359 -23.45 -1.59 0.48
N ALA A 360 -24.73 -1.79 0.19
CA ALA A 360 -25.80 -1.23 1.00
C ALA A 360 -25.68 -1.66 2.47
N PRO A 361 -25.89 -0.75 3.44
CA PRO A 361 -25.86 -1.07 4.87
C PRO A 361 -26.91 -2.14 5.25
N ASP A 362 -28.07 -2.11 4.57
CA ASP A 362 -29.15 -3.08 4.78
C ASP A 362 -28.72 -4.46 4.25
N GLY A 363 -28.69 -5.45 5.14
CA GLY A 363 -28.28 -6.82 4.80
C GLY A 363 -26.76 -7.07 4.84
N LEU A 364 -25.94 -6.11 5.29
CA LEU A 364 -24.50 -6.25 5.40
C LEU A 364 -24.08 -7.49 6.20
N GLU A 365 -24.71 -7.75 7.34
CA GLU A 365 -24.39 -8.90 8.17
C GLU A 365 -24.64 -10.23 7.42
N GLN A 366 -25.76 -10.33 6.72
CA GLN A 366 -26.08 -11.51 5.92
C GLN A 366 -25.12 -11.69 4.75
N ALA A 367 -24.71 -10.60 4.09
CA ALA A 367 -23.79 -10.63 2.97
C ALA A 367 -22.35 -11.02 3.41
N GLN A 368 -21.93 -10.62 4.60
CA GLN A 368 -20.61 -10.93 5.15
C GLN A 368 -20.55 -12.29 5.87
N LYS A 369 -21.69 -12.82 6.34
CA LYS A 369 -21.74 -14.06 7.12
C LYS A 369 -20.97 -15.23 6.47
N PRO A 370 -21.22 -15.60 5.19
CA PRO A 370 -20.53 -16.74 4.58
C PRO A 370 -19.01 -16.51 4.49
N TRP A 371 -18.56 -15.28 4.29
CA TRP A 371 -17.14 -14.96 4.23
C TRP A 371 -16.47 -14.99 5.60
N ARG A 372 -17.16 -14.59 6.66
CA ARG A 372 -16.67 -14.71 8.05
C ARG A 372 -16.59 -16.18 8.46
N GLU A 373 -17.58 -16.99 8.11
CA GLU A 373 -17.56 -18.44 8.34
C GLU A 373 -16.40 -19.10 7.58
N ALA A 374 -16.19 -18.75 6.31
CA ALA A 374 -15.07 -19.24 5.53
C ALA A 374 -13.70 -18.81 6.14
N LEU A 375 -13.60 -17.60 6.71
CA LEU A 375 -12.39 -17.12 7.39
C LEU A 375 -12.10 -17.91 8.68
N LEU A 376 -13.13 -18.29 9.43
CA LEU A 376 -12.97 -19.16 10.60
C LEU A 376 -12.43 -20.53 10.19
N LEU A 377 -13.01 -21.17 9.18
CA LEU A 377 -12.55 -22.45 8.62
C LEU A 377 -11.14 -22.35 8.05
N TYR A 378 -10.78 -21.25 7.41
CA TYR A 378 -9.41 -20.99 6.96
C TYR A 378 -8.42 -20.98 8.12
N ASN A 379 -8.75 -20.32 9.23
CA ASN A 379 -7.90 -20.24 10.41
C ASN A 379 -7.76 -21.62 11.11
N GLU A 380 -8.84 -22.41 11.14
CA GLU A 380 -8.80 -23.79 11.64
C GLU A 380 -7.86 -24.67 10.80
N LEU A 381 -8.01 -24.63 9.46
CA LEU A 381 -7.12 -25.35 8.54
C LEU A 381 -5.66 -24.93 8.65
N LEU A 382 -5.39 -23.64 8.90
CA LEU A 382 -4.05 -23.13 9.18
C LEU A 382 -3.48 -23.69 10.48
N ALA A 383 -4.27 -23.67 11.57
CA ALA A 383 -3.84 -24.17 12.87
C ALA A 383 -3.53 -25.67 12.85
N GLU A 384 -4.27 -26.44 12.04
CA GLU A 384 -4.05 -27.85 11.83
C GLU A 384 -2.91 -28.17 10.85
N ASN A 385 -2.25 -27.17 10.26
CA ASN A 385 -1.29 -27.32 9.18
C ASN A 385 -1.82 -28.17 8.00
N ALA A 386 -3.06 -27.94 7.60
CA ALA A 386 -3.70 -28.66 6.49
C ALA A 386 -2.86 -28.57 5.21
N CYS A 387 -2.75 -29.69 4.49
CA CYS A 387 -1.94 -29.81 3.28
C CYS A 387 -2.54 -29.00 2.12
N CYS A 388 -1.89 -27.92 1.75
CA CYS A 388 -2.34 -26.99 0.71
C CYS A 388 -1.42 -26.93 -0.51
N SER A 389 -0.38 -27.75 -0.57
CA SER A 389 0.58 -27.74 -1.69
C SER A 389 1.10 -29.13 -2.03
N LEU A 390 1.59 -29.30 -3.27
CA LEU A 390 2.22 -30.54 -3.71
C LEU A 390 3.48 -30.90 -2.87
N ALA A 391 4.13 -29.89 -2.30
CA ALA A 391 5.31 -30.11 -1.46
C ALA A 391 4.96 -30.68 -0.08
N GLU A 392 3.75 -30.40 0.41
CA GLU A 392 3.25 -30.81 1.72
C GLU A 392 2.61 -32.22 1.72
N LEU A 393 2.41 -32.81 0.52
CA LEU A 393 1.94 -34.20 0.42
C LEU A 393 2.98 -35.17 0.97
N HIS A 394 2.57 -36.09 1.85
CA HIS A 394 3.41 -37.12 2.40
C HIS A 394 3.65 -38.28 1.42
N ILE A 395 3.84 -37.94 0.12
CA ILE A 395 4.29 -38.84 -0.94
C ILE A 395 5.19 -38.10 -1.92
N GLY A 396 6.34 -38.70 -2.23
CA GLY A 396 7.33 -38.13 -3.14
C GLY A 396 7.11 -38.53 -4.61
N GLY A 397 7.73 -37.79 -5.53
CA GLY A 397 7.73 -38.14 -6.95
C GLY A 397 8.42 -39.50 -7.22
N GLY A 398 9.48 -39.85 -6.48
CA GLY A 398 10.18 -41.11 -6.56
C GLY A 398 9.30 -42.33 -6.28
N GLU A 399 8.40 -42.21 -5.31
CA GLU A 399 7.45 -43.28 -4.95
C GLU A 399 6.40 -43.48 -6.05
N LEU A 400 5.92 -42.39 -6.63
CA LEU A 400 5.00 -42.44 -7.79
C LEU A 400 5.68 -43.08 -9.00
N LEU A 401 6.97 -42.82 -9.21
CA LEU A 401 7.76 -43.49 -10.25
C LEU A 401 7.88 -45.01 -9.97
N ALA A 402 8.11 -45.37 -8.72
CA ALA A 402 8.17 -46.78 -8.31
C ALA A 402 6.82 -47.52 -8.46
N ILE A 403 5.70 -46.82 -8.30
CA ILE A 403 4.35 -47.38 -8.56
C ILE A 403 4.11 -47.56 -10.07
N GLY A 404 4.86 -46.86 -10.94
CA GLY A 404 4.78 -47.01 -12.40
C GLY A 404 4.33 -45.75 -13.16
N PHE A 405 4.05 -44.64 -12.48
CA PHE A 405 3.81 -43.34 -13.17
C PHE A 405 5.10 -42.85 -13.82
N SER A 406 4.99 -42.14 -14.93
CA SER A 406 6.15 -41.59 -15.64
C SER A 406 5.88 -40.20 -16.23
N GLY A 407 6.94 -39.43 -16.40
CA GLY A 407 6.87 -38.11 -17.05
C GLY A 407 5.81 -37.19 -16.41
N ARG A 408 4.96 -36.60 -17.22
CA ARG A 408 3.90 -35.68 -16.76
C ARG A 408 2.83 -36.34 -15.89
N ALA A 409 2.67 -37.69 -15.95
CA ALA A 409 1.69 -38.40 -15.14
C ALA A 409 2.02 -38.35 -13.64
N VAL A 410 3.29 -38.24 -13.26
CA VAL A 410 3.71 -38.06 -11.86
C VAL A 410 3.14 -36.77 -11.27
N GLY A 411 3.30 -35.65 -11.96
CA GLY A 411 2.76 -34.34 -11.50
C GLY A 411 1.24 -34.35 -11.42
N ARG A 412 0.57 -34.95 -12.41
CA ARG A 412 -0.89 -35.08 -12.43
C ARG A 412 -1.41 -36.00 -11.29
N ALA A 413 -0.69 -37.07 -10.99
CA ALA A 413 -1.03 -37.94 -9.88
C ALA A 413 -0.91 -37.21 -8.54
N LYS A 414 0.17 -36.42 -8.34
CA LYS A 414 0.31 -35.55 -7.16
C LYS A 414 -0.84 -34.54 -7.05
N GLN A 415 -1.19 -33.90 -8.15
CA GLN A 415 -2.30 -32.93 -8.16
C GLN A 415 -3.62 -33.61 -7.79
N ARG A 416 -3.91 -34.79 -8.35
CA ARG A 416 -5.11 -35.56 -8.01
C ARG A 416 -5.17 -35.94 -6.54
N LEU A 417 -4.04 -36.38 -5.98
CA LEU A 417 -3.94 -36.70 -4.54
C LEU A 417 -4.18 -35.45 -3.68
N LEU A 418 -3.60 -34.31 -4.06
CA LEU A 418 -3.83 -33.03 -3.37
C LEU A 418 -5.31 -32.63 -3.41
N ASP A 419 -5.97 -32.75 -4.57
CA ASP A 419 -7.40 -32.41 -4.73
C ASP A 419 -8.29 -33.34 -3.85
N GLU A 420 -7.92 -34.61 -3.70
CA GLU A 420 -8.63 -35.55 -2.83
C GLU A 420 -8.39 -35.28 -1.35
N VAL A 421 -7.17 -34.88 -0.97
CA VAL A 421 -6.84 -34.44 0.40
C VAL A 421 -7.57 -33.14 0.73
N ALA A 422 -7.49 -32.16 -0.15
CA ALA A 422 -8.18 -30.87 0.04
C ALA A 422 -9.72 -30.99 0.01
N SER A 423 -10.25 -32.06 -0.57
CA SER A 423 -11.68 -32.39 -0.52
C SER A 423 -12.06 -33.26 0.68
N GLU A 424 -11.13 -33.51 1.62
CA GLU A 424 -11.32 -34.35 2.82
C GLU A 424 -11.74 -35.80 2.52
N ARG A 425 -11.47 -36.27 1.29
CA ARG A 425 -11.73 -37.66 0.86
C ARG A 425 -10.56 -38.60 1.07
N LEU A 426 -9.40 -38.05 1.38
CA LEU A 426 -8.15 -38.77 1.56
C LEU A 426 -7.31 -38.12 2.68
N ALA A 427 -6.82 -38.89 3.62
CA ALA A 427 -5.91 -38.38 4.62
C ALA A 427 -4.52 -38.15 4.01
N ASN A 428 -3.84 -37.03 4.40
CA ASN A 428 -2.45 -36.76 4.01
C ASN A 428 -1.48 -37.64 4.82
N GLU A 429 -1.69 -38.97 4.83
CA GLU A 429 -0.86 -39.94 5.45
C GLU A 429 -0.16 -40.80 4.38
N HIS A 430 1.14 -41.01 4.54
CA HIS A 430 1.97 -41.74 3.58
C HIS A 430 1.29 -43.00 3.05
N GLY A 431 0.87 -43.92 3.97
CA GLY A 431 0.28 -45.20 3.59
C GLY A 431 -1.08 -45.05 2.86
N ALA A 432 -1.89 -44.04 3.21
CA ALA A 432 -3.16 -43.76 2.53
C ALA A 432 -2.90 -43.26 1.11
N LEU A 433 -1.94 -42.34 0.94
CA LEU A 433 -1.56 -41.74 -0.36
C LEU A 433 -0.97 -42.82 -1.30
N VAL A 434 -0.10 -43.68 -0.81
CA VAL A 434 0.50 -44.78 -1.61
C VAL A 434 -0.61 -45.74 -2.09
N ARG A 435 -1.46 -46.23 -1.20
CA ARG A 435 -2.57 -47.13 -1.59
C ARG A 435 -3.51 -46.47 -2.60
N ARG A 436 -3.74 -45.17 -2.48
CA ARG A 436 -4.58 -44.42 -3.43
C ARG A 436 -3.89 -44.29 -4.78
N ALA A 437 -2.61 -43.93 -4.81
CA ALA A 437 -1.80 -43.85 -6.03
C ALA A 437 -1.74 -45.21 -6.77
N GLU A 438 -1.52 -46.30 -6.07
CA GLU A 438 -1.56 -47.65 -6.67
C GLU A 438 -2.93 -47.95 -7.32
N ARG A 439 -4.03 -47.63 -6.64
CA ARG A 439 -5.40 -47.81 -7.23
C ARG A 439 -5.59 -47.01 -8.46
N LEU A 440 -5.13 -45.71 -8.49
CA LEU A 440 -5.16 -44.88 -9.67
C LEU A 440 -4.37 -45.49 -10.82
N TYR A 441 -3.16 -45.97 -10.54
CA TYR A 441 -2.31 -46.64 -11.55
C TYR A 441 -2.96 -47.91 -12.12
N ARG A 442 -3.47 -48.81 -11.26
CA ARG A 442 -4.13 -50.07 -11.67
C ARG A 442 -5.44 -49.84 -12.47
N SER A 443 -6.17 -48.76 -12.21
CA SER A 443 -7.38 -48.38 -12.99
C SER A 443 -7.06 -47.85 -14.38
N GLY A 444 -5.80 -47.80 -14.78
CA GLY A 444 -5.39 -47.24 -16.06
C GLY A 444 -5.38 -45.73 -16.12
N TRP A 445 -5.62 -45.02 -15.00
CA TRP A 445 -5.62 -43.58 -14.98
C TRP A 445 -4.22 -43.03 -15.30
N ARG A 446 -4.13 -42.22 -16.36
CA ARG A 446 -2.88 -41.60 -16.83
C ARG A 446 -2.94 -40.08 -16.75
N GLY A 447 -3.94 -39.54 -16.07
CA GLY A 447 -4.15 -38.12 -15.90
C GLY A 447 -4.92 -37.48 -17.06
N GLU A 448 -5.75 -38.23 -17.76
CA GLU A 448 -6.79 -37.66 -18.60
C GLU A 448 -7.81 -36.99 -17.67
N THR A 449 -8.12 -35.76 -17.92
CA THR A 449 -9.21 -35.06 -17.26
C THR A 449 -10.50 -35.80 -17.61
N ASP A 450 -11.26 -36.28 -16.62
CA ASP A 450 -12.67 -36.57 -16.80
C ASP A 450 -13.29 -35.31 -17.43
N GLY A 451 -13.56 -35.38 -18.73
CA GLY A 451 -14.19 -34.29 -19.46
C GLY A 451 -15.55 -33.98 -18.82
N ARG A 452 -15.56 -32.96 -18.00
CA ARG A 452 -16.73 -32.17 -17.66
C ARG A 452 -16.33 -30.71 -17.71
N GLU A 453 -16.74 -30.07 -18.81
CA GLU A 453 -16.83 -28.62 -18.98
C GLU A 453 -17.67 -27.98 -17.86
#